data_ec38ca6c4eccb06877a32becfb9d6601
#
_entry.id   ec38ca6c4eccb06877a32becfb9d6601
#
_cell.length_a   1.000
_cell.length_b   1.000
_cell.length_c   1.000
_cell.angle_alpha   90.00
_cell.angle_beta   90.00
_cell.angle_gamma   90.00
#
_symmetry.space_group_name_H-M   'P 1'
#
loop_
_entity.id
_entity.type
_entity.pdbx_description
1 polymer ?
#
loop_
_entity_poly.entity_id
_entity_poly.type
_entity_poly.pdbx_seq_one_letter_code
_entity_poly.pdbx_strand_id
1 'polypeptide(L)'
;MLDPTAGALGQMLPLFKFGLGGKLGNGKQYWSWITLHDQIRAIEFLLKEKISGPVNLTAPNPVTNQEFTAALARALHRPALFPAPALALKLVIGGFSTEILGSKRVVPKVLQDNGFEFSYPHITSALVELVK
;
A
#
# COMPACT_ATOMS: atom_id res chain seq x y z
N MET A 1 -1.14 4.15 -4.01
CA MET A 1 0.29 4.32 -4.34
C MET A 1 1.09 4.46 -3.06
N LEU A 2 2.26 3.82 -3.01
CA LEU A 2 3.17 3.91 -1.87
C LEU A 2 4.31 4.89 -2.17
N ASP A 3 4.39 5.92 -1.35
CA ASP A 3 5.44 6.94 -1.37
C ASP A 3 5.76 7.30 0.07
N PRO A 4 7.04 7.22 0.50
CA PRO A 4 7.42 7.51 1.89
C PRO A 4 7.29 9.00 2.25
N THR A 5 7.19 9.88 1.26
CA THR A 5 7.09 11.33 1.47
C THR A 5 5.66 11.86 1.38
N ALA A 6 4.72 11.04 0.93
CA ALA A 6 3.35 11.48 0.67
C ALA A 6 2.31 10.38 0.94
N GLY A 7 1.04 10.79 0.95
CA GLY A 7 -0.09 9.88 1.08
C GLY A 7 -0.13 9.13 2.42
N ALA A 8 -0.79 7.98 2.41
CA ALA A 8 -1.00 7.19 3.62
C ALA A 8 0.31 6.70 4.24
N LEU A 9 1.26 6.22 3.42
CA LEU A 9 2.54 5.75 3.93
C LEU A 9 3.33 6.88 4.60
N GLY A 10 3.40 8.06 3.97
CA GLY A 10 4.09 9.21 4.53
C GLY A 10 3.51 9.65 5.89
N GLN A 11 2.20 9.53 6.07
CA GLN A 11 1.55 9.84 7.34
C GLN A 11 1.76 8.76 8.42
N MET A 12 1.86 7.51 8.00
CA MET A 12 2.06 6.38 8.92
C MET A 12 3.51 6.26 9.41
N LEU A 13 4.49 6.57 8.56
CA LEU A 13 5.91 6.38 8.86
C LEU A 13 6.36 7.01 10.19
N PRO A 14 6.03 8.27 10.53
CA PRO A 14 6.44 8.84 11.80
C PRO A 14 5.93 8.04 13.01
N LEU A 15 4.68 7.59 12.97
CA LEU A 15 4.08 6.80 14.04
C LEU A 15 4.81 5.47 14.22
N PHE A 16 5.08 4.76 13.11
CA PHE A 16 5.81 3.50 13.15
C PHE A 16 7.27 3.67 13.62
N LYS A 17 7.93 4.75 13.20
CA LYS A 17 9.31 5.06 13.65
C LYS A 17 9.39 5.29 15.16
N PHE A 18 8.35 5.84 15.77
CA PHE A 18 8.27 6.02 17.22
C PHE A 18 7.74 4.79 17.96
N GLY A 19 7.50 3.67 17.27
CA GLY A 19 6.95 2.47 17.88
C GLY A 19 5.46 2.56 18.22
N LEU A 20 4.76 3.57 17.72
CA LEU A 20 3.33 3.82 17.95
C LEU A 20 2.43 3.26 16.84
N GLY A 21 2.98 2.53 15.89
CA GLY A 21 2.24 1.92 14.81
C GLY A 21 1.48 0.67 15.23
N GLY A 22 0.49 0.29 14.43
CA GLY A 22 -0.29 -0.93 14.63
C GLY A 22 -1.34 -1.10 13.54
N LYS A 23 -2.06 -2.21 13.60
CA LYS A 23 -3.14 -2.48 12.65
C LYS A 23 -4.28 -1.47 12.83
N LEU A 24 -4.96 -1.16 11.73
CA LEU A 24 -6.08 -0.24 11.72
C LEU A 24 -7.41 -1.02 11.75
N GLY A 25 -8.26 -0.73 12.73
CA GLY A 25 -9.48 -1.51 12.94
C GLY A 25 -9.16 -2.97 13.25
N ASN A 26 -9.86 -3.91 12.58
CA ASN A 26 -9.59 -5.36 12.74
C ASN A 26 -8.39 -5.86 11.92
N GLY A 27 -7.85 -5.03 11.04
CA GLY A 27 -6.71 -5.37 10.19
C GLY A 27 -6.99 -6.37 9.07
N LYS A 28 -8.24 -6.79 8.88
CA LYS A 28 -8.64 -7.79 7.88
C LYS A 28 -8.98 -7.20 6.51
N GLN A 29 -9.11 -5.87 6.42
CA GLN A 29 -9.39 -5.20 5.16
C GLN A 29 -8.21 -5.33 4.20
N TYR A 30 -8.50 -5.60 2.91
CA TYR A 30 -7.49 -5.67 1.87
C TYR A 30 -7.12 -4.29 1.37
N TRP A 31 -5.84 -4.10 1.16
CA TRP A 31 -5.28 -2.91 0.52
C TRP A 31 -4.60 -3.29 -0.79
N SER A 32 -5.06 -2.70 -1.87
CA SER A 32 -4.36 -2.72 -3.15
C SER A 32 -3.32 -1.61 -3.14
N TRP A 33 -2.12 -1.93 -3.57
CA TRP A 33 -0.98 -1.02 -3.48
C TRP A 33 -0.12 -1.11 -4.74
N ILE A 34 0.67 -0.10 -4.98
CA ILE A 34 1.73 -0.09 -5.99
C ILE A 34 2.79 0.92 -5.55
N THR A 35 4.07 0.66 -5.82
CA THR A 35 5.13 1.65 -5.59
C THR A 35 5.05 2.75 -6.63
N LEU A 36 5.54 3.95 -6.29
CA LEU A 36 5.64 5.05 -7.28
C LEU A 36 6.49 4.62 -8.48
N HIS A 37 7.58 3.90 -8.24
CA HIS A 37 8.47 3.38 -9.27
C HIS A 37 7.71 2.50 -10.30
N ASP A 38 6.98 1.50 -9.82
CA ASP A 38 6.23 0.60 -10.71
C ASP A 38 5.04 1.30 -11.37
N GLN A 39 4.44 2.27 -10.70
CA GLN A 39 3.35 3.06 -11.28
C GLN A 39 3.82 3.85 -12.50
N ILE A 40 4.97 4.51 -12.40
CA ILE A 40 5.56 5.26 -13.52
C ILE A 40 5.91 4.31 -14.67
N ARG A 41 6.56 3.18 -14.38
CA ARG A 41 6.90 2.17 -15.38
C ARG A 41 5.66 1.58 -16.07
N ALA A 42 4.59 1.36 -15.30
CA ALA A 42 3.33 0.85 -15.85
C ALA A 42 2.70 1.86 -16.82
N ILE A 43 2.71 3.16 -16.48
CA ILE A 43 2.21 4.21 -17.37
C ILE A 43 3.04 4.26 -18.66
N GLU A 44 4.37 4.24 -18.56
CA GLU A 44 5.26 4.20 -19.74
C GLU A 44 4.99 2.97 -20.61
N PHE A 45 4.82 1.81 -19.99
CA PHE A 45 4.50 0.56 -20.67
C PHE A 45 3.18 0.66 -21.45
N LEU A 46 2.12 1.18 -20.81
CA LEU A 46 0.82 1.34 -21.46
C LEU A 46 0.87 2.29 -22.65
N LEU A 47 1.67 3.35 -22.58
CA LEU A 47 1.86 4.29 -23.68
C LEU A 47 2.63 3.65 -24.84
N LYS A 48 3.68 2.89 -24.57
CA LYS A 48 4.47 2.19 -25.59
C LYS A 48 3.69 1.09 -26.29
N GLU A 49 2.94 0.29 -25.54
CA GLU A 49 2.13 -0.81 -26.05
C GLU A 49 0.79 -0.35 -26.66
N LYS A 50 0.49 0.95 -26.58
CA LYS A 50 -0.74 1.55 -27.10
C LYS A 50 -2.00 0.84 -26.61
N ILE A 51 -2.01 0.45 -25.34
CA ILE A 51 -3.15 -0.21 -24.69
C ILE A 51 -4.22 0.84 -24.39
N SER A 52 -5.45 0.57 -24.79
CA SER A 52 -6.61 1.43 -24.55
C SER A 52 -7.58 0.79 -23.54
N GLY A 53 -8.48 1.60 -23.01
CA GLY A 53 -9.48 1.16 -22.03
C GLY A 53 -9.03 1.30 -20.58
N PRO A 54 -9.87 0.91 -19.62
CA PRO A 54 -9.55 1.02 -18.20
C PRO A 54 -8.48 0.02 -17.80
N VAL A 55 -7.50 0.49 -17.00
CA VAL A 55 -6.39 -0.33 -16.49
C VAL A 55 -6.22 -0.07 -15.01
N ASN A 56 -6.19 -1.13 -14.21
CA ASN A 56 -5.87 -1.04 -12.79
C ASN A 56 -4.36 -0.97 -12.59
N LEU A 57 -3.87 0.16 -12.07
CA LEU A 57 -2.47 0.37 -11.71
C LEU A 57 -2.26 -0.06 -10.26
N THR A 58 -2.05 -1.35 -10.06
CA THR A 58 -1.83 -1.95 -8.74
C THR A 58 -0.81 -3.08 -8.84
N ALA A 59 -0.12 -3.37 -7.75
CA ALA A 59 0.77 -4.52 -7.66
C ALA A 59 -0.03 -5.83 -7.66
N PRO A 60 0.59 -6.96 -8.06
CA PRO A 60 -0.13 -8.21 -8.24
C PRO A 60 -0.61 -8.88 -6.95
N ASN A 61 -0.03 -8.51 -5.82
CA ASN A 61 -0.31 -9.16 -4.54
C ASN A 61 -0.91 -8.16 -3.53
N PRO A 62 -2.23 -7.92 -3.56
CA PRO A 62 -2.89 -7.14 -2.52
C PRO A 62 -2.74 -7.84 -1.17
N VAL A 63 -2.63 -7.06 -0.10
CA VAL A 63 -2.41 -7.57 1.26
C VAL A 63 -3.45 -7.02 2.21
N THR A 64 -3.68 -7.70 3.33
CA THR A 64 -4.49 -7.15 4.41
C THR A 64 -3.73 -6.03 5.13
N ASN A 65 -4.46 -5.14 5.80
CA ASN A 65 -3.84 -4.12 6.64
C ASN A 65 -2.90 -4.73 7.69
N GLN A 66 -3.27 -5.87 8.27
CA GLN A 66 -2.45 -6.58 9.23
C GLN A 66 -1.12 -7.05 8.62
N GLU A 67 -1.14 -7.60 7.42
CA GLU A 67 0.06 -8.01 6.68
C GLU A 67 0.94 -6.81 6.33
N PHE A 68 0.32 -5.72 5.87
CA PHE A 68 1.01 -4.47 5.59
C PHE A 68 1.70 -3.93 6.85
N THR A 69 0.99 -3.87 7.96
CA THR A 69 1.50 -3.42 9.26
C THR A 69 2.69 -4.25 9.71
N ALA A 70 2.59 -5.58 9.61
CA ALA A 70 3.69 -6.47 9.96
C ALA A 70 4.93 -6.27 9.07
N ALA A 71 4.71 -6.10 7.77
CA ALA A 71 5.80 -5.86 6.81
C ALA A 71 6.49 -4.51 7.08
N LEU A 72 5.73 -3.46 7.36
CA LEU A 72 6.27 -2.13 7.67
C LEU A 72 7.04 -2.13 8.98
N ALA A 73 6.51 -2.77 10.02
CA ALA A 73 7.18 -2.92 11.31
C ALA A 73 8.53 -3.63 11.16
N ARG A 74 8.59 -4.70 10.37
CA ARG A 74 9.84 -5.42 10.08
C ARG A 74 10.83 -4.55 9.31
N ALA A 75 10.37 -3.83 8.30
CA ALA A 75 11.22 -2.96 7.48
C ALA A 75 11.86 -1.84 8.31
N LEU A 76 11.14 -1.32 9.30
CA LEU A 76 11.61 -0.27 10.21
C LEU A 76 12.33 -0.80 11.46
N HIS A 77 12.31 -2.11 11.68
CA HIS A 77 12.82 -2.74 12.92
C HIS A 77 12.17 -2.16 14.18
N ARG A 78 10.85 -1.92 14.13
CA ARG A 78 10.05 -1.36 15.22
C ARG A 78 8.82 -2.22 15.50
N PRO A 79 8.42 -2.36 16.79
CA PRO A 79 7.18 -3.07 17.11
C PRO A 79 5.95 -2.31 16.62
N ALA A 80 4.88 -3.04 16.28
CA ALA A 80 3.61 -2.48 15.85
C ALA A 80 2.50 -3.02 16.77
N LEU A 81 2.48 -2.57 18.02
CA LEU A 81 1.66 -3.12 19.10
C LEU A 81 0.44 -2.26 19.45
N PHE A 82 0.28 -1.08 18.85
CA PHE A 82 -0.79 -0.13 19.18
C PHE A 82 -1.88 -0.14 18.10
N PRO A 83 -2.88 -1.05 18.16
CA PRO A 83 -3.96 -1.05 17.18
C PRO A 83 -4.79 0.23 17.30
N ALA A 84 -5.11 0.84 16.18
CA ALA A 84 -5.99 2.00 16.14
C ALA A 84 -7.44 1.54 15.94
N PRO A 85 -8.35 1.73 16.92
CA PRO A 85 -9.76 1.42 16.75
C PRO A 85 -10.38 2.24 15.63
N ALA A 86 -11.34 1.65 14.90
CA ALA A 86 -12.04 2.33 13.82
C ALA A 86 -12.68 3.66 14.23
N LEU A 87 -13.22 3.71 15.46
CA LEU A 87 -13.83 4.92 16.02
C LEU A 87 -12.79 6.04 16.21
N ALA A 88 -11.61 5.71 16.74
CA ALA A 88 -10.53 6.70 16.91
C ALA A 88 -10.05 7.24 15.57
N LEU A 89 -9.95 6.40 14.54
CA LEU A 89 -9.60 6.83 13.19
C LEU A 89 -10.62 7.79 12.59
N LYS A 90 -11.92 7.53 12.78
CA LYS A 90 -13.00 8.41 12.32
C LYS A 90 -12.93 9.78 12.97
N LEU A 91 -12.55 9.85 14.25
CA LEU A 91 -12.42 11.10 14.98
C LEU A 91 -11.17 11.91 14.57
N VAL A 92 -10.06 11.23 14.27
CA VAL A 92 -8.77 11.88 13.95
C VAL A 92 -8.64 12.22 12.48
N ILE A 93 -9.01 11.30 11.59
CA ILE A 93 -8.79 11.39 10.14
C ILE A 93 -10.07 11.79 9.39
N GLY A 94 -11.24 11.67 10.02
CA GLY A 94 -12.52 12.04 9.42
C GLY A 94 -12.90 11.16 8.22
N GLY A 95 -13.32 11.78 7.11
CA GLY A 95 -13.79 11.05 5.91
C GLY A 95 -12.74 10.15 5.25
N PHE A 96 -11.45 10.43 5.41
CA PHE A 96 -10.38 9.59 4.89
C PHE A 96 -10.30 8.21 5.58
N SER A 97 -10.85 8.11 6.79
CA SER A 97 -10.95 6.82 7.50
C SER A 97 -11.73 5.77 6.71
N THR A 98 -12.71 6.17 5.92
CA THR A 98 -13.49 5.27 5.07
C THR A 98 -12.62 4.57 4.03
N GLU A 99 -11.66 5.28 3.43
CA GLU A 99 -10.71 4.71 2.48
C GLU A 99 -9.74 3.74 3.17
N ILE A 100 -9.25 4.09 4.34
CA ILE A 100 -8.29 3.27 5.09
C ILE A 100 -8.94 2.01 5.65
N LEU A 101 -10.18 2.11 6.12
CA LEU A 101 -10.93 0.98 6.69
C LEU A 101 -11.66 0.17 5.61
N GLY A 102 -11.79 0.71 4.40
CA GLY A 102 -12.39 0.02 3.27
C GLY A 102 -11.53 -1.14 2.78
N SER A 103 -12.17 -2.19 2.27
CA SER A 103 -11.48 -3.36 1.72
C SER A 103 -11.56 -3.33 0.20
N LYS A 104 -10.39 -3.24 -0.45
CA LYS A 104 -10.27 -3.23 -1.92
C LYS A 104 -9.19 -4.23 -2.34
N ARG A 105 -9.63 -5.35 -2.86
CA ARG A 105 -8.73 -6.38 -3.41
C ARG A 105 -8.76 -6.30 -4.94
N VAL A 106 -7.83 -5.53 -5.50
CA VAL A 106 -7.72 -5.30 -6.95
C VAL A 106 -6.46 -5.97 -7.47
N VAL A 107 -6.56 -6.59 -8.64
CA VAL A 107 -5.42 -7.22 -9.33
C VAL A 107 -5.16 -6.54 -10.67
N PRO A 108 -3.89 -6.48 -11.12
CA PRO A 108 -3.50 -5.76 -12.34
C PRO A 108 -3.64 -6.65 -13.60
N LYS A 109 -4.84 -7.13 -13.89
CA LYS A 109 -5.07 -8.12 -14.94
C LYS A 109 -4.55 -7.66 -16.31
N VAL A 110 -4.84 -6.42 -16.71
CA VAL A 110 -4.42 -5.91 -18.03
C VAL A 110 -2.89 -5.83 -18.13
N LEU A 111 -2.22 -5.35 -17.09
CA LEU A 111 -0.75 -5.30 -17.06
C LEU A 111 -0.15 -6.70 -17.14
N GLN A 112 -0.67 -7.64 -16.37
CA GLN A 112 -0.18 -9.03 -16.37
C GLN A 112 -0.44 -9.72 -17.70
N ASP A 113 -1.63 -9.58 -18.28
CA ASP A 113 -1.99 -10.18 -19.57
C ASP A 113 -1.13 -9.66 -20.72
N ASN A 114 -0.59 -8.45 -20.61
CA ASN A 114 0.29 -7.83 -21.60
C ASN A 114 1.79 -7.98 -21.29
N GLY A 115 2.15 -8.73 -20.26
CA GLY A 115 3.54 -9.07 -19.97
C GLY A 115 4.32 -8.01 -19.19
N PHE A 116 3.65 -7.08 -18.50
CA PHE A 116 4.34 -6.12 -17.64
C PHE A 116 5.00 -6.82 -16.44
N GLU A 117 6.27 -6.53 -16.21
CA GLU A 117 7.04 -7.07 -15.08
C GLU A 117 7.18 -6.03 -13.98
N PHE A 118 6.68 -6.35 -12.78
CA PHE A 118 6.78 -5.50 -11.61
C PHE A 118 8.17 -5.62 -10.99
N SER A 119 8.79 -4.48 -10.63
CA SER A 119 10.04 -4.46 -9.85
C SER A 119 9.78 -4.87 -8.40
N TYR A 120 8.63 -4.52 -7.87
CA TYR A 120 8.24 -4.80 -6.48
C TYR A 120 6.87 -5.50 -6.43
N PRO A 121 6.82 -6.81 -6.75
CA PRO A 121 5.56 -7.55 -6.73
C PRO A 121 5.06 -7.89 -5.32
N HIS A 122 5.93 -7.84 -4.31
CA HIS A 122 5.61 -8.18 -2.93
C HIS A 122 5.81 -7.00 -1.99
N ILE A 123 4.87 -6.82 -1.05
CA ILE A 123 4.88 -5.70 -0.11
C ILE A 123 6.14 -5.66 0.75
N THR A 124 6.66 -6.81 1.13
CA THR A 124 7.86 -6.90 1.98
C THR A 124 9.08 -6.25 1.33
N SER A 125 9.37 -6.62 0.08
CA SER A 125 10.50 -6.05 -0.66
C SER A 125 10.29 -4.57 -0.97
N ALA A 126 9.05 -4.20 -1.32
CA ALA A 126 8.69 -2.81 -1.60
C ALA A 126 8.94 -1.90 -0.39
N LEU A 127 8.48 -2.31 0.79
CA LEU A 127 8.64 -1.50 2.00
C LEU A 127 10.08 -1.42 2.47
N VAL A 128 10.86 -2.51 2.37
CA VAL A 128 12.29 -2.46 2.69
C VAL A 128 13.01 -1.42 1.85
N GLU A 129 12.71 -1.33 0.56
CA GLU A 129 13.31 -0.34 -0.32
C GLU A 129 12.85 1.09 -0.01
N LEU A 130 11.54 1.28 0.23
CA LEU A 130 10.96 2.60 0.45
C LEU A 130 11.35 3.26 1.77
N VAL A 131 11.73 2.48 2.80
CA VAL A 131 12.07 3.01 4.14
C VAL A 131 13.56 3.08 4.42
N LYS A 132 14.37 2.76 3.45
CA LYS A 132 15.83 2.87 3.57
C LYS A 132 16.32 4.25 4.00
#